data_435d7c51918ff804d30192b42e54a52f
#
_entry.id   435d7c51918ff804d30192b42e54a52f
#
_cell.length_a   1.000
_cell.length_b   1.000
_cell.length_c   1.000
_cell.angle_alpha   90.00
_cell.angle_beta   90.00
_cell.angle_gamma   90.00
#
_symmetry.space_group_name_H-M   'P 1'
#
loop_
_entity.id
_entity.type
_entity.pdbx_description
1 polymer ?
#
loop_
_entity_poly.entity_id
_entity_poly.type
_entity_poly.pdbx_seq_one_letter_code
_entity_poly.pdbx_strand_id
1 'polypeptide(L)' 'MIRLTCYFRQLQEIFRKAGIEVTKENKKEIDKVIRGIVGVEYGGCPAVWREVKTRIAEDEEDFVSQLKMAWKKNA' A
#
# COMPACT_ATOMS: atom_id res chain seq x y z
N MET A 1 -19.76 0.06 3.88
CA MET A 1 -18.82 0.62 2.91
C MET A 1 -17.39 0.56 3.46
N ILE A 2 -16.50 0.00 2.72
CA ILE A 2 -15.13 -0.20 3.17
C ILE A 2 -14.27 1.01 2.89
N ARG A 3 -13.79 1.64 3.96
CA ARG A 3 -12.95 2.82 3.85
C ARG A 3 -11.48 2.47 3.72
N LEU A 4 -11.12 1.26 4.11
CA LEU A 4 -9.72 0.83 4.10
C LEU A 4 -9.09 0.84 2.72
N THR A 5 -9.90 0.80 1.69
CA THR A 5 -9.40 0.71 0.33
C THR A 5 -9.58 1.99 -0.47
N CYS A 6 -9.81 3.12 0.20
CA CYS A 6 -10.11 4.36 -0.51
C CYS A 6 -8.95 4.81 -1.40
N TYR A 7 -7.73 4.46 -1.06
CA TYR A 7 -6.57 4.83 -1.88
C TYR A 7 -6.09 3.69 -2.78
N PHE A 8 -6.67 2.51 -2.67
CA PHE A 8 -6.24 1.36 -3.46
C PHE A 8 -6.46 1.57 -4.95
N ARG A 9 -7.48 2.34 -5.29
CA ARG A 9 -7.78 2.60 -6.69
C ARG A 9 -6.61 3.29 -7.36
N GLN A 10 -5.98 4.22 -6.68
CA GLN A 10 -4.83 4.93 -7.23
C GLN A 10 -3.57 4.06 -7.23
N LEU A 11 -3.58 2.99 -6.48
CA LEU A 11 -2.42 2.12 -6.36
C LEU A 11 -2.51 0.85 -7.22
N GLN A 12 -3.51 0.76 -8.07
CA GLN A 12 -3.68 -0.45 -8.88
C GLN A 12 -2.44 -0.78 -9.71
N GLU A 13 -1.84 0.24 -10.31
CA GLU A 13 -0.64 0.01 -11.10
C GLU A 13 0.54 -0.40 -10.23
N ILE A 14 0.63 0.20 -9.05
CA ILE A 14 1.70 -0.13 -8.11
C ILE A 14 1.58 -1.59 -7.69
N PHE A 15 0.37 -2.03 -7.39
CA PHE A 15 0.15 -3.42 -7.02
C PHE A 15 0.51 -4.36 -8.17
N ARG A 16 0.17 -3.97 -9.38
CA ARG A 16 0.49 -4.78 -10.56
C ARG A 16 1.99 -4.91 -10.73
N LYS A 17 2.72 -3.81 -10.56
CA LYS A 17 4.17 -3.82 -10.67
C LYS A 17 4.81 -4.66 -9.57
N ALA A 18 4.20 -4.66 -8.41
CA ALA A 18 4.70 -5.45 -7.29
C ALA A 18 4.27 -6.91 -7.35
N GLY A 19 3.40 -7.25 -8.30
CA GLY A 19 2.92 -8.61 -8.42
C GLY A 19 1.92 -8.99 -7.35
N ILE A 20 1.19 -8.01 -6.84
CA ILE A 20 0.22 -8.23 -5.79
C ILE A 20 -1.19 -8.22 -6.35
N GLU A 21 -1.94 -9.27 -6.03
CA GLU A 21 -3.34 -9.36 -6.43
C GLU A 21 -4.21 -9.00 -5.23
N VAL A 22 -5.00 -7.94 -5.40
CA VAL A 22 -5.85 -7.46 -4.31
C VAL A 22 -7.17 -8.20 -4.32
N THR A 23 -7.49 -8.84 -3.20
CA THR A 23 -8.76 -9.55 -3.03
C THR A 23 -9.46 -9.01 -1.80
N LYS A 24 -10.72 -9.40 -1.66
CA LYS A 24 -11.48 -8.99 -0.48
C LYS A 24 -10.86 -9.52 0.80
N GLU A 25 -10.21 -10.65 0.71
CA GLU A 25 -9.64 -11.30 1.88
C GLU A 25 -8.31 -10.70 2.30
N ASN A 26 -7.54 -10.21 1.35
CA ASN A 26 -6.21 -9.71 1.68
C ASN A 26 -6.11 -8.18 1.76
N LYS A 27 -7.21 -7.48 1.57
CA LYS A 27 -7.20 -6.02 1.63
C LYS A 27 -6.64 -5.50 2.95
N LYS A 28 -7.08 -6.08 4.04
CA LYS A 28 -6.63 -5.64 5.36
C LYS A 28 -5.14 -5.88 5.53
N GLU A 29 -4.66 -7.00 5.05
CA GLU A 29 -3.24 -7.32 5.15
C GLU A 29 -2.41 -6.35 4.34
N ILE A 30 -2.87 -6.04 3.13
CA ILE A 30 -2.17 -5.10 2.27
C ILE A 30 -2.13 -3.72 2.92
N ASP A 31 -3.24 -3.29 3.50
CA ASP A 31 -3.29 -2.01 4.18
C ASP A 31 -2.29 -1.96 5.33
N LYS A 32 -2.21 -3.03 6.09
CA LYS A 32 -1.24 -3.11 7.18
C LYS A 32 0.18 -3.01 6.68
N VAL A 33 0.47 -3.69 5.59
CA VAL A 33 1.80 -3.67 5.01
C VAL A 33 2.17 -2.26 4.56
N ILE A 34 1.24 -1.60 3.90
CA ILE A 34 1.48 -0.25 3.41
C ILE A 34 1.70 0.71 4.58
N ARG A 35 0.88 0.62 5.61
CA ARG A 35 1.03 1.47 6.77
C ARG A 35 2.38 1.27 7.45
N GLY A 36 2.84 0.03 7.47
CA GLY A 36 4.14 -0.28 8.03
C GLY A 36 5.28 0.34 7.24
N ILE A 37 5.14 0.33 5.91
CA ILE A 37 6.16 0.89 5.04
C ILE A 37 6.29 2.41 5.23
N VAL A 38 5.15 3.09 5.26
CA VAL A 38 5.16 4.56 5.36
C VAL A 38 5.21 5.06 6.79
N GLY A 39 5.08 4.16 7.75
CA GLY A 39 5.17 4.54 9.15
C GLY A 39 3.95 5.26 9.69
N VAL A 40 2.80 5.10 9.05
CA VAL A 40 1.56 5.73 9.48
C VAL A 40 0.62 4.65 9.98
N GLU A 41 0.73 4.32 11.26
CA GLU A 41 -0.09 3.27 11.84
C GLU A 41 -1.45 3.79 12.29
N TYR A 42 -1.53 5.08 12.54
CA TYR A 42 -2.77 5.70 12.97
C TYR A 42 -3.29 6.64 11.90
N GLY A 43 -4.57 6.97 12.02
CA GLY A 43 -5.16 7.89 11.08
C GLY A 43 -5.90 7.17 9.97
N GLY A 44 -6.62 7.93 9.20
CA GLY A 44 -7.45 7.39 8.15
C GLY A 44 -6.75 7.34 6.81
N CYS A 45 -7.54 7.01 5.79
CA CYS A 45 -7.03 6.92 4.42
C CYS A 45 -6.28 8.17 3.96
N PRO A 46 -6.76 9.38 4.26
CA PRO A 46 -6.04 10.56 3.76
C PRO A 46 -4.62 10.66 4.26
N ALA A 47 -4.38 10.27 5.52
CA ALA A 47 -3.04 10.34 6.08
C ALA A 47 -2.12 9.32 5.41
N VAL A 48 -2.61 8.11 5.25
CA VAL A 48 -1.84 7.05 4.60
C VAL A 48 -1.56 7.41 3.15
N TRP A 49 -2.58 7.87 2.44
CA TRP A 49 -2.43 8.21 1.03
C TRP A 49 -1.43 9.32 0.81
N ARG A 50 -1.41 10.29 1.71
CA ARG A 50 -0.47 11.40 1.60
C ARG A 50 0.97 10.90 1.64
N GLU A 51 1.25 10.01 2.59
CA GLU A 51 2.60 9.45 2.70
C GLU A 51 2.93 8.57 1.52
N VAL A 52 1.98 7.77 1.08
CA VAL A 52 2.19 6.90 -0.07
C VAL A 52 2.52 7.72 -1.30
N LYS A 53 1.77 8.79 -1.54
CA LYS A 53 2.03 9.66 -2.69
C LYS A 53 3.43 10.26 -2.64
N THR A 54 3.84 10.67 -1.45
CA THR A 54 5.16 11.26 -1.28
C THR A 54 6.25 10.26 -1.62
N ARG A 55 6.10 9.03 -1.13
CA ARG A 55 7.07 7.98 -1.41
C ARG A 55 7.14 7.65 -2.90
N ILE A 56 5.99 7.58 -3.54
CA ILE A 56 5.94 7.28 -4.97
C ILE A 56 6.56 8.42 -5.77
N ALA A 57 6.31 9.65 -5.36
CA ALA A 57 6.86 10.80 -6.06
C ALA A 57 8.38 10.87 -5.92
N GLU A 58 8.90 10.43 -4.79
CA GLU A 58 10.34 10.43 -4.56
C GLU A 58 11.04 9.31 -5.32
N ASP A 59 10.48 8.11 -5.22
CA ASP A 59 11.07 6.95 -5.87
C ASP A 59 10.03 5.83 -5.95
N GLU A 60 9.33 5.79 -7.06
CA GLU A 60 8.27 4.80 -7.24
C GLU A 60 8.83 3.37 -7.22
N GLU A 61 9.95 3.15 -7.84
CA GLU A 61 10.54 1.81 -7.90
C GLU A 61 10.92 1.32 -6.51
N ASP A 62 11.45 2.22 -5.70
CA ASP A 62 11.80 1.85 -4.33
C ASP A 62 10.56 1.46 -3.54
N PHE A 63 9.50 2.23 -3.69
CA PHE A 63 8.26 1.93 -3.00
C PHE A 63 7.70 0.58 -3.44
N VAL A 64 7.70 0.31 -4.73
CA VAL A 64 7.23 -0.96 -5.27
C VAL A 64 8.08 -2.10 -4.70
N SER A 65 9.39 -1.91 -4.65
CA SER A 65 10.29 -2.91 -4.12
C SER A 65 10.02 -3.21 -2.66
N GLN A 66 9.84 -2.17 -1.86
CA GLN A 66 9.55 -2.35 -0.44
C GLN A 66 8.22 -3.04 -0.23
N LEU A 67 7.23 -2.67 -1.02
CA LEU A 67 5.91 -3.28 -0.93
C LEU A 67 5.98 -4.75 -1.28
N LYS A 68 6.71 -5.07 -2.34
CA LYS A 68 6.87 -6.45 -2.78
C LYS A 68 7.55 -7.30 -1.71
N MET A 69 8.62 -6.80 -1.15
CA MET A 69 9.36 -7.52 -0.12
C MET A 69 8.54 -7.69 1.16
N ALA A 70 7.87 -6.64 1.57
CA ALA A 70 7.05 -6.70 2.77
C ALA A 70 5.88 -7.66 2.59
N TRP A 71 5.28 -7.65 1.41
CA TRP A 71 4.18 -8.57 1.13
C TRP A 71 4.64 -10.02 1.14
N LYS A 72 5.80 -10.26 0.57
CA LYS A 72 6.38 -11.59 0.55
C LYS A 72 6.62 -12.11 1.96
N LYS A 73 7.15 -11.25 2.82
CA LYS A 73 7.39 -11.60 4.20
C LYS A 73 6.11 -11.93 4.94
N ASN A 74 5.07 -11.17 4.63
CA ASN A 74 3.79 -11.32 5.31
C ASN A 74 3.02 -12.54 4.83
N ALA A 75 3.28 -12.96 3.63
CA ALA A 75 2.64 -14.13 3.08
C ALA A 75 3.36 -15.39 3.55
#